data_d93feaa4f125153d631bf88328520fd9
#
_entry.id   d93feaa4f125153d631bf88328520fd9
#
_cell.length_a   1.000
_cell.length_b   1.000
_cell.length_c   1.000
_cell.angle_alpha   90.00
_cell.angle_beta   90.00
_cell.angle_gamma   90.00
#
_symmetry.space_group_name_H-M   'P 1'
#
loop_
_entity.id
_entity.type
_entity.pdbx_description
1 polymer ?
#
loop_
_entity_poly.entity_id
_entity_poly.type
_entity_poly.pdbx_seq_one_letter_code
_entity_poly.pdbx_strand_id
1 'polypeptide(L)'
;MKKTPTSQSAFFNPRVLLGFALCSLGLLLALLGFNVDLTSSALAQTANQARSDVIVGTSYHNDVSPALRDVPQGWPAQFKPQHEANPRLLIPNNHQDAPDTVVQDKEISARALLAPTIMGTILNFNGIPFPGVNCNCAPPDTNGAVGTSQYVQIVNEGYQVFDKATGTSVLGPNSIESVWTGFGGACEFGGFGDPVVVHDQIADRWVITQFASATGNVPITDECIAVSTSGDATGTYNRYGFHLSNQFIDYPKIAVWPDAYYLSVNVFNARGTAFLGPQPFAFDRAKMLAGLPATFVSPVGPLGSNVAPFLPADLDGSTLPSTGAPNSYVEFPANGSYTVYHFHVDFVTPTNSTFTLFATPAAAGFTQLCPHNIACVPQLKGTPVDGLGDRLMFRLAYRNFGDHESVVSNYSVKSGRVAGVRWFELRNVTAGPVTVFQESTYQPDTTWRWMGSVAMDGLGDLAVGFSASSAAIFPQIRYAGRLATDPINTLAQGEAHLFDGTGSQINTFNRWGDYSSMAIDPVDDRTFWYTTEYYDTTSRFNWRTRIGSFRLQ
;
A
#
# COMPACT_ATOMS: atom_id res chain seq x y z
N MET A 1 -33.90 70.33 -50.62
CA MET A 1 -34.68 71.44 -50.03
C MET A 1 -35.46 70.96 -48.85
N LYS A 2 -35.34 71.73 -47.80
CA LYS A 2 -36.06 71.78 -46.51
C LYS A 2 -35.46 71.02 -45.34
N LYS A 3 -35.15 71.84 -44.39
CA LYS A 3 -34.42 71.75 -43.14
C LYS A 3 -35.25 71.07 -42.04
N THR A 4 -34.52 70.49 -41.18
CA THR A 4 -34.79 70.05 -39.80
C THR A 4 -35.50 71.09 -38.92
N PRO A 5 -36.08 70.62 -37.75
CA PRO A 5 -35.35 70.99 -36.55
C PRO A 5 -35.21 69.87 -35.49
N THR A 6 -34.14 70.05 -34.76
CA THR A 6 -33.65 69.37 -33.59
C THR A 6 -34.61 69.44 -32.36
N SER A 7 -34.70 68.35 -31.58
CA SER A 7 -35.11 68.40 -30.18
C SER A 7 -34.10 67.61 -29.31
N GLN A 8 -33.59 68.28 -28.30
CA GLN A 8 -32.76 67.73 -27.26
C GLN A 8 -33.59 66.83 -26.35
N SER A 9 -33.12 65.66 -26.07
CA SER A 9 -33.64 64.82 -24.97
C SER A 9 -32.55 64.59 -23.95
N ALA A 10 -32.86 64.88 -22.68
CA ALA A 10 -31.99 64.77 -21.54
C ALA A 10 -31.70 63.29 -21.22
N PHE A 11 -30.44 62.99 -20.99
CA PHE A 11 -29.99 61.69 -20.54
C PHE A 11 -30.35 61.46 -19.05
N PHE A 12 -31.25 60.52 -18.77
CA PHE A 12 -31.43 59.94 -17.44
C PHE A 12 -30.49 58.74 -17.29
N ASN A 13 -29.68 58.76 -16.24
CA ASN A 13 -28.68 57.75 -15.96
C ASN A 13 -29.34 56.53 -15.28
N PRO A 14 -29.39 55.32 -15.87
CA PRO A 14 -30.13 54.15 -15.37
C PRO A 14 -29.51 53.50 -14.11
N ARG A 15 -28.36 53.98 -13.63
CA ARG A 15 -27.67 53.41 -12.45
C ARG A 15 -28.29 53.79 -11.09
N VAL A 16 -29.11 54.79 -11.00
CA VAL A 16 -29.73 55.25 -9.74
C VAL A 16 -31.02 54.47 -9.45
N LEU A 17 -31.72 53.96 -10.46
CA LEU A 17 -32.96 53.19 -10.26
C LEU A 17 -32.71 51.72 -9.82
N LEU A 18 -31.52 51.16 -10.12
CA LEU A 18 -31.24 49.77 -9.73
C LEU A 18 -30.86 49.62 -8.25
N GLY A 19 -30.34 50.67 -7.63
CA GLY A 19 -29.98 50.68 -6.21
C GLY A 19 -31.20 50.65 -5.28
N PHE A 20 -32.29 51.33 -5.65
CA PHE A 20 -33.53 51.36 -4.84
C PHE A 20 -34.37 50.06 -4.99
N ALA A 21 -34.32 49.38 -6.13
CA ALA A 21 -35.02 48.13 -6.33
C ALA A 21 -34.39 46.95 -5.56
N LEU A 22 -33.07 46.96 -5.37
CA LEU A 22 -32.38 45.92 -4.61
C LEU A 22 -32.53 46.08 -3.07
N CYS A 23 -32.63 47.33 -2.57
CA CYS A 23 -32.89 47.58 -1.16
C CYS A 23 -34.31 47.23 -0.75
N SER A 24 -35.32 47.45 -1.62
CA SER A 24 -36.73 47.10 -1.35
C SER A 24 -36.99 45.60 -1.42
N LEU A 25 -36.25 44.85 -2.25
CA LEU A 25 -36.39 43.40 -2.32
C LEU A 25 -35.74 42.69 -1.10
N GLY A 26 -34.65 43.23 -0.56
CA GLY A 26 -34.02 42.72 0.65
C GLY A 26 -34.87 42.92 1.90
N LEU A 27 -35.64 44.05 2.00
CA LEU A 27 -36.54 44.33 3.13
C LEU A 27 -37.84 43.52 3.04
N LEU A 28 -38.33 43.20 1.84
CA LEU A 28 -39.53 42.39 1.63
C LEU A 28 -39.31 40.91 1.94
N LEU A 29 -38.09 40.41 1.68
CA LEU A 29 -37.71 39.03 2.04
C LEU A 29 -37.50 38.82 3.55
N ALA A 30 -37.13 39.88 4.28
CA ALA A 30 -37.03 39.85 5.74
C ALA A 30 -38.41 39.85 6.46
N LEU A 31 -39.47 40.28 5.77
CA LEU A 31 -40.83 40.34 6.34
C LEU A 31 -41.68 39.10 6.02
N LEU A 32 -41.21 38.22 5.09
CA LEU A 32 -41.96 37.02 4.70
C LEU A 32 -41.49 35.74 5.43
N GLY A 33 -40.62 35.83 6.42
CA GLY A 33 -40.32 34.72 7.31
C GLY A 33 -39.75 33.47 6.59
N PHE A 34 -39.13 33.63 5.43
CA PHE A 34 -38.38 32.53 4.82
C PHE A 34 -37.07 32.33 5.60
N ASN A 35 -37.12 31.42 6.54
CA ASN A 35 -35.91 30.80 7.07
C ASN A 35 -35.21 30.10 5.89
N VAL A 36 -34.21 30.74 5.30
CA VAL A 36 -33.23 30.04 4.47
C VAL A 36 -32.41 29.26 5.47
N ASP A 37 -32.70 27.98 5.56
CA ASP A 37 -31.97 27.04 6.37
C ASP A 37 -30.48 27.05 5.94
N LEU A 38 -29.64 27.65 6.78
CA LEU A 38 -28.18 27.60 6.69
C LEU A 38 -27.64 26.21 7.13
N THR A 39 -28.44 25.16 7.00
CA THR A 39 -28.09 23.80 7.39
C THR A 39 -27.14 23.12 6.40
N SER A 40 -26.99 23.66 5.18
CA SER A 40 -26.04 23.08 4.20
C SER A 40 -24.55 23.33 4.53
N SER A 41 -24.24 24.40 5.30
CA SER A 41 -22.89 24.64 5.77
C SER A 41 -22.53 23.88 7.07
N ALA A 42 -23.55 23.52 7.87
CA ALA A 42 -23.34 22.74 9.09
C ALA A 42 -23.12 21.23 8.78
N LEU A 43 -23.69 20.69 7.70
CA LEU A 43 -23.47 19.31 7.28
C LEU A 43 -22.09 19.09 6.64
N ALA A 44 -21.48 20.13 6.06
CA ALA A 44 -20.11 20.07 5.58
C ALA A 44 -19.06 20.19 6.71
N GLN A 45 -19.42 20.78 7.85
CA GLN A 45 -18.54 20.88 9.02
C GLN A 45 -18.55 19.65 9.92
N THR A 46 -19.59 18.79 9.86
CA THR A 46 -19.64 17.55 10.66
C THR A 46 -18.76 16.42 10.09
N ALA A 47 -18.28 16.53 8.85
CA ALA A 47 -17.33 15.56 8.27
C ALA A 47 -15.88 15.75 8.71
N ASN A 48 -15.57 16.86 9.37
CA ASN A 48 -14.20 17.23 9.81
C ASN A 48 -14.00 17.11 11.32
N GLN A 49 -14.86 16.38 12.05
CA GLN A 49 -14.62 16.14 13.46
C GLN A 49 -13.47 15.12 13.60
N ALA A 50 -12.36 15.59 14.17
CA ALA A 50 -11.30 14.71 14.63
C ALA A 50 -11.93 13.59 15.48
N ARG A 51 -11.68 12.32 15.16
CA ARG A 51 -11.99 11.25 16.08
C ARG A 51 -11.07 11.39 17.28
N SER A 52 -11.56 11.97 18.35
CA SER A 52 -10.85 12.13 19.62
C SER A 52 -10.94 10.88 20.50
N ASP A 53 -11.87 9.99 20.21
CA ASP A 53 -12.03 8.76 20.96
C ASP A 53 -11.07 7.71 20.42
N VAL A 54 -10.11 7.31 21.25
CA VAL A 54 -9.10 6.30 20.93
C VAL A 54 -9.20 5.11 21.86
N ILE A 55 -8.85 3.95 21.33
CA ILE A 55 -8.56 2.76 22.14
C ILE A 55 -7.05 2.67 22.35
N VAL A 56 -6.66 2.22 23.52
CA VAL A 56 -5.28 1.89 23.88
C VAL A 56 -5.25 0.41 24.25
N GLY A 57 -4.42 -0.34 23.53
CA GLY A 57 -4.14 -1.73 23.86
C GLY A 57 -2.69 -1.89 24.31
N THR A 58 -2.42 -2.96 25.02
CA THR A 58 -1.06 -3.33 25.43
C THR A 58 -0.78 -4.74 24.93
N SER A 59 0.49 -5.03 24.57
CA SER A 59 0.88 -6.40 24.26
C SER A 59 0.45 -7.35 25.38
N TYR A 60 -0.31 -8.39 25.01
CA TYR A 60 -0.73 -9.39 26.01
C TYR A 60 0.44 -10.28 26.43
N HIS A 61 1.47 -10.37 25.61
CA HIS A 61 2.76 -11.00 25.90
C HIS A 61 3.86 -10.30 25.13
N ASN A 62 5.05 -10.23 25.74
CA ASN A 62 6.29 -9.84 25.07
C ASN A 62 7.48 -10.55 25.71
N ASP A 63 8.45 -10.90 24.89
CA ASP A 63 9.69 -11.55 25.30
C ASP A 63 10.81 -11.26 24.29
N VAL A 64 11.96 -11.91 24.48
CA VAL A 64 13.08 -11.92 23.51
C VAL A 64 13.24 -13.33 22.97
N SER A 65 13.22 -13.49 21.65
CA SER A 65 13.41 -14.79 21.01
C SER A 65 14.82 -15.34 21.22
N PRO A 66 15.05 -16.65 21.08
CA PRO A 66 16.36 -17.17 20.69
C PRO A 66 16.84 -16.52 19.40
N ALA A 67 18.15 -16.55 19.11
CA ALA A 67 18.61 -16.13 17.79
C ALA A 67 18.02 -17.05 16.72
N LEU A 68 17.44 -16.47 15.65
CA LEU A 68 16.73 -17.28 14.63
C LEU A 68 17.65 -18.31 13.96
N ARG A 69 18.96 -18.04 13.90
CA ARG A 69 19.97 -19.01 13.40
C ARG A 69 20.13 -20.24 14.30
N ASP A 70 19.76 -20.13 15.57
CA ASP A 70 19.88 -21.21 16.56
C ASP A 70 18.56 -21.99 16.73
N VAL A 71 17.48 -21.50 16.15
CA VAL A 71 16.19 -22.19 16.15
C VAL A 71 16.28 -23.37 15.17
N PRO A 72 15.85 -24.60 15.57
CA PRO A 72 15.88 -25.74 14.67
C PRO A 72 15.18 -25.44 13.35
N GLN A 73 15.92 -25.56 12.27
CA GLN A 73 15.41 -25.46 10.91
C GLN A 73 14.68 -26.78 10.60
N GLY A 74 13.43 -26.85 10.91
CA GLY A 74 12.63 -28.06 10.72
C GLY A 74 11.35 -27.74 9.98
N TRP A 75 11.14 -28.47 8.89
CA TRP A 75 9.82 -28.60 8.34
C TRP A 75 8.97 -29.37 9.35
N PRO A 76 7.73 -28.96 9.64
CA PRO A 76 6.80 -29.83 10.34
C PRO A 76 6.69 -31.14 9.56
N ALA A 77 6.76 -32.23 10.24
CA ALA A 77 6.70 -33.57 9.66
C ALA A 77 5.35 -33.92 8.99
N GLN A 78 4.39 -33.00 9.01
CA GLN A 78 3.07 -33.17 8.40
C GLN A 78 2.78 -31.98 7.50
N PHE A 79 2.78 -32.21 6.19
CA PHE A 79 2.23 -31.26 5.23
C PHE A 79 0.74 -31.08 5.48
N LYS A 80 0.34 -29.84 5.74
CA LYS A 80 -1.09 -29.48 5.72
C LYS A 80 -1.66 -29.81 4.33
N PRO A 81 -2.97 -30.14 4.21
CA PRO A 81 -3.60 -30.30 2.89
C PRO A 81 -3.41 -29.03 2.05
N GLN A 82 -3.30 -29.20 0.71
CA GLN A 82 -3.27 -28.06 -0.19
C GLN A 82 -4.51 -27.19 -0.02
N HIS A 83 -4.32 -25.90 0.27
CA HIS A 83 -5.42 -24.95 0.54
C HIS A 83 -5.08 -23.55 0.03
N GLU A 84 -6.08 -22.70 -0.10
CA GLU A 84 -5.91 -21.26 -0.27
C GLU A 84 -5.38 -20.69 1.05
N ALA A 85 -4.32 -19.89 1.02
CA ALA A 85 -3.72 -19.34 2.24
C ALA A 85 -4.68 -18.38 2.83
N ASN A 86 -5.22 -17.46 2.48
CA ASN A 86 -6.18 -16.53 3.05
C ASN A 86 -7.29 -16.28 2.00
N PRO A 87 -8.48 -16.89 2.16
CA PRO A 87 -9.58 -16.65 1.24
C PRO A 87 -9.86 -15.16 1.12
N ARG A 88 -9.86 -14.65 -0.11
CA ARG A 88 -10.10 -13.23 -0.34
C ARG A 88 -11.45 -12.78 0.19
N LEU A 89 -11.43 -11.85 1.12
CA LEU A 89 -12.62 -11.16 1.60
C LEU A 89 -12.96 -9.99 0.67
N LEU A 90 -14.24 -9.89 0.31
CA LEU A 90 -14.69 -8.90 -0.67
C LEU A 90 -14.89 -7.53 -0.03
N ILE A 91 -14.21 -6.54 -0.57
CA ILE A 91 -14.42 -5.14 -0.27
C ILE A 91 -15.52 -4.61 -1.20
N PRO A 92 -16.53 -3.88 -0.68
CA PRO A 92 -17.57 -3.31 -1.51
C PRO A 92 -16.98 -2.43 -2.62
N ASN A 93 -17.47 -2.63 -3.85
CA ASN A 93 -17.11 -1.74 -4.94
C ASN A 93 -17.93 -0.45 -4.86
N ASN A 94 -17.33 0.59 -4.31
CA ASN A 94 -17.90 1.93 -4.26
C ASN A 94 -17.36 2.83 -5.39
N HIS A 95 -16.47 2.30 -6.25
CA HIS A 95 -15.87 3.06 -7.34
C HIS A 95 -16.87 3.28 -8.48
N GLN A 96 -16.89 4.51 -9.00
CA GLN A 96 -17.61 4.84 -10.23
C GLN A 96 -16.60 4.94 -11.37
N ASP A 97 -16.74 4.03 -12.33
CA ASP A 97 -15.87 4.00 -13.51
C ASP A 97 -15.89 5.33 -14.25
N ALA A 98 -14.71 5.82 -14.59
CA ALA A 98 -14.50 7.04 -15.36
C ALA A 98 -13.40 6.84 -16.42
N PRO A 99 -13.41 7.62 -17.51
CA PRO A 99 -12.37 7.52 -18.54
C PRO A 99 -10.97 7.75 -17.94
N ASP A 100 -10.04 6.87 -18.26
CA ASP A 100 -8.63 7.01 -17.92
C ASP A 100 -7.95 7.97 -18.90
N THR A 101 -7.62 9.16 -18.43
CA THR A 101 -7.02 10.24 -19.25
C THR A 101 -5.50 10.31 -19.14
N VAL A 102 -4.89 9.42 -18.32
CA VAL A 102 -3.45 9.45 -18.05
C VAL A 102 -2.75 8.13 -18.43
N VAL A 103 -3.31 7.44 -19.43
CA VAL A 103 -2.71 6.20 -19.95
C VAL A 103 -1.42 6.49 -20.69
N GLN A 104 -0.34 5.85 -20.28
CA GLN A 104 0.90 5.77 -21.03
C GLN A 104 0.82 4.55 -21.96
N ASP A 105 0.30 4.78 -23.16
CA ASP A 105 0.17 3.76 -24.20
C ASP A 105 1.45 3.63 -25.07
N LYS A 106 1.36 2.84 -26.13
CA LYS A 106 2.47 2.61 -27.06
C LYS A 106 2.98 3.90 -27.73
N GLU A 107 2.11 4.85 -28.06
CA GLU A 107 2.52 6.08 -28.75
C GLU A 107 3.29 7.00 -27.81
N ILE A 108 2.82 7.16 -26.58
CA ILE A 108 3.51 7.92 -25.53
C ILE A 108 4.82 7.24 -25.18
N SER A 109 4.81 5.91 -25.01
CA SER A 109 6.02 5.14 -24.77
C SER A 109 7.05 5.29 -25.89
N ALA A 110 6.64 5.22 -27.15
CA ALA A 110 7.54 5.40 -28.29
C ALA A 110 8.13 6.80 -28.39
N ARG A 111 7.42 7.85 -27.95
CA ARG A 111 7.92 9.23 -27.90
C ARG A 111 8.90 9.43 -26.73
N ALA A 112 8.68 8.76 -25.61
CA ALA A 112 9.59 8.76 -24.48
C ALA A 112 10.90 8.03 -24.80
N LEU A 113 10.86 7.04 -25.70
CA LEU A 113 11.94 6.13 -26.07
C LEU A 113 12.98 6.74 -27.06
N LEU A 114 13.43 7.98 -26.89
CA LEU A 114 14.56 8.48 -27.71
C LEU A 114 15.90 7.81 -27.35
N ALA A 115 16.02 7.14 -26.22
CA ALA A 115 17.02 6.12 -25.87
C ALA A 115 16.70 5.52 -24.47
N PRO A 116 15.85 4.49 -24.35
CA PRO A 116 15.66 3.87 -23.06
C PRO A 116 16.82 2.95 -22.78
N THR A 117 17.42 3.10 -21.66
CA THR A 117 18.33 2.10 -21.10
C THR A 117 18.02 1.88 -19.64
N ILE A 118 16.85 1.29 -19.37
CA ILE A 118 16.68 0.68 -18.06
C ILE A 118 17.78 -0.36 -17.94
N MET A 119 18.67 -0.20 -16.94
CA MET A 119 19.80 -1.10 -16.79
C MET A 119 19.32 -2.50 -16.42
N GLY A 120 20.03 -3.53 -16.85
CA GLY A 120 19.80 -4.88 -16.41
C GLY A 120 19.96 -5.03 -14.90
N THR A 121 19.56 -6.18 -14.36
CA THR A 121 19.69 -6.47 -12.94
C THR A 121 21.15 -6.52 -12.48
N ILE A 122 21.42 -5.96 -11.30
CA ILE A 122 22.71 -6.11 -10.60
C ILE A 122 22.80 -7.50 -9.99
N LEU A 123 21.75 -7.90 -9.28
CA LEU A 123 21.52 -9.24 -8.78
C LEU A 123 20.17 -9.77 -9.26
N ASN A 124 20.09 -11.08 -9.49
CA ASN A 124 18.87 -11.73 -9.92
C ASN A 124 18.91 -13.21 -9.52
N PHE A 125 18.23 -13.58 -8.44
CA PHE A 125 18.31 -14.90 -7.84
C PHE A 125 16.95 -15.41 -7.35
N ASN A 126 16.86 -16.72 -7.12
CA ASN A 126 15.65 -17.36 -6.61
C ASN A 126 15.43 -17.01 -5.15
N GLY A 127 14.21 -16.63 -4.81
CA GLY A 127 13.73 -16.55 -3.44
C GLY A 127 13.09 -17.86 -2.98
N ILE A 128 12.20 -17.77 -2.00
CA ILE A 128 11.49 -18.89 -1.40
C ILE A 128 10.65 -19.61 -2.45
N PRO A 129 10.81 -20.95 -2.62
CA PRO A 129 10.00 -21.74 -3.53
C PRO A 129 8.85 -22.45 -2.80
N PHE A 130 7.83 -22.89 -3.54
CA PHE A 130 6.93 -23.96 -3.11
C PHE A 130 7.39 -25.32 -3.73
N PRO A 131 7.41 -26.44 -3.00
CA PRO A 131 7.37 -26.51 -1.54
C PRO A 131 8.68 -25.96 -0.96
N GLY A 132 8.58 -25.17 0.07
CA GLY A 132 9.74 -24.50 0.66
C GLY A 132 9.34 -23.77 1.95
N VAL A 133 8.04 -23.86 2.31
CA VAL A 133 7.46 -23.28 3.50
C VAL A 133 6.47 -24.26 4.13
N ASN A 134 6.13 -24.04 5.38
CA ASN A 134 5.22 -24.91 6.13
C ASN A 134 3.79 -24.94 5.60
N CYS A 135 3.39 -23.89 4.93
CA CYS A 135 2.09 -23.82 4.31
C CYS A 135 2.09 -24.61 2.99
N ASN A 136 1.24 -25.59 2.87
CA ASN A 136 0.94 -26.24 1.61
C ASN A 136 -0.14 -25.42 0.87
N CYS A 137 0.15 -24.14 0.62
CA CYS A 137 -0.85 -23.13 0.24
C CYS A 137 -0.43 -22.27 -0.97
N ALA A 138 -1.40 -21.55 -1.49
CA ALA A 138 -1.27 -20.45 -2.44
C ALA A 138 -2.36 -19.42 -2.12
N PRO A 139 -2.10 -18.15 -2.37
CA PRO A 139 -0.92 -17.52 -2.95
C PRO A 139 0.23 -17.35 -1.97
N PRO A 140 1.44 -16.98 -2.43
CA PRO A 140 2.60 -16.73 -1.54
C PRO A 140 2.57 -15.37 -0.84
N ASP A 141 1.90 -14.36 -1.38
CA ASP A 141 1.88 -12.98 -0.87
C ASP A 141 3.30 -12.47 -0.58
N THR A 142 4.08 -12.37 -1.65
CA THR A 142 5.52 -12.17 -1.58
C THR A 142 5.87 -10.76 -1.11
N ASN A 143 6.62 -10.69 -0.02
CA ASN A 143 7.13 -9.44 0.53
C ASN A 143 8.64 -9.55 0.79
N GLY A 144 9.35 -8.41 0.87
CA GLY A 144 10.77 -8.40 1.16
C GLY A 144 11.29 -7.00 1.40
N ALA A 145 12.34 -6.93 2.22
CA ALA A 145 13.02 -5.70 2.56
C ALA A 145 14.55 -5.87 2.48
N VAL A 146 15.24 -4.78 2.20
CA VAL A 146 16.70 -4.72 2.14
C VAL A 146 17.23 -3.88 3.31
N GLY A 147 18.23 -4.42 4.01
CA GLY A 147 18.94 -3.73 5.08
C GLY A 147 20.38 -3.42 4.71
N THR A 148 21.21 -3.19 5.72
CA THR A 148 22.61 -2.79 5.52
C THR A 148 23.44 -3.87 4.81
N SER A 149 23.30 -5.14 5.22
CA SER A 149 24.10 -6.27 4.70
C SER A 149 23.26 -7.48 4.27
N GLN A 150 21.98 -7.47 4.53
CA GLN A 150 21.07 -8.60 4.30
C GLN A 150 19.84 -8.16 3.52
N TYR A 151 19.21 -9.13 2.85
CA TYR A 151 17.87 -9.04 2.30
C TYR A 151 17.01 -10.10 2.97
N VAL A 152 15.84 -9.71 3.47
CA VAL A 152 14.86 -10.65 4.05
C VAL A 152 13.68 -10.75 3.11
N GLN A 153 13.37 -11.97 2.68
CA GLN A 153 12.12 -12.28 1.98
C GLN A 153 11.17 -13.01 2.91
N ILE A 154 9.91 -12.66 2.85
CA ILE A 154 8.84 -13.35 3.57
C ILE A 154 7.71 -13.70 2.60
N VAL A 155 7.08 -14.82 2.83
CA VAL A 155 5.90 -15.29 2.09
C VAL A 155 4.92 -15.90 3.06
N ASN A 156 3.71 -16.21 2.61
CA ASN A 156 2.76 -16.94 3.44
C ASN A 156 3.42 -18.15 4.06
N GLU A 157 3.46 -18.11 5.38
CA GLU A 157 4.02 -19.03 6.35
C GLU A 157 5.53 -19.34 6.19
N GLY A 158 6.33 -18.44 5.56
CA GLY A 158 7.77 -18.66 5.46
C GLY A 158 8.64 -17.43 5.32
N TYR A 159 9.89 -17.50 5.79
CA TYR A 159 10.87 -16.44 5.62
C TYR A 159 12.25 -17.00 5.26
N GLN A 160 13.07 -16.17 4.63
CA GLN A 160 14.45 -16.47 4.27
C GLN A 160 15.31 -15.22 4.33
N VAL A 161 16.54 -15.36 4.82
CA VAL A 161 17.53 -14.28 4.89
C VAL A 161 18.64 -14.57 3.88
N PHE A 162 19.00 -13.55 3.12
CA PHE A 162 20.05 -13.62 2.11
C PHE A 162 21.17 -12.62 2.42
N ASP A 163 22.40 -12.98 2.10
CA ASP A 163 23.50 -12.02 2.00
C ASP A 163 23.22 -11.05 0.83
N LYS A 164 23.18 -9.76 1.14
CA LYS A 164 22.81 -8.73 0.16
C LYS A 164 23.79 -8.60 -1.00
N ALA A 165 25.08 -8.84 -0.77
CA ALA A 165 26.10 -8.65 -1.79
C ALA A 165 26.10 -9.78 -2.82
N THR A 166 25.70 -10.98 -2.43
CA THR A 166 25.80 -12.19 -3.26
C THR A 166 24.47 -12.83 -3.64
N GLY A 167 23.39 -12.51 -2.92
CA GLY A 167 22.10 -13.21 -3.05
C GLY A 167 22.11 -14.63 -2.49
N THR A 168 23.18 -15.02 -1.77
CA THR A 168 23.27 -16.35 -1.17
C THR A 168 22.44 -16.42 0.11
N SER A 169 21.66 -17.51 0.28
CA SER A 169 20.91 -17.75 1.52
C SER A 169 21.86 -17.93 2.70
N VAL A 170 21.61 -17.20 3.77
CA VAL A 170 22.32 -17.32 5.06
C VAL A 170 21.45 -17.95 6.15
N LEU A 171 20.12 -17.92 5.97
CA LEU A 171 19.18 -18.60 6.85
C LEU A 171 17.89 -18.94 6.07
N GLY A 172 17.41 -20.16 6.23
CA GLY A 172 16.14 -20.63 5.66
C GLY A 172 16.24 -21.19 4.24
N PRO A 173 15.07 -21.40 3.57
CA PRO A 173 13.74 -20.96 4.00
C PRO A 173 13.25 -21.69 5.26
N ASN A 174 12.69 -20.95 6.19
CA ASN A 174 12.12 -21.46 7.43
C ASN A 174 10.63 -21.13 7.53
N SER A 175 9.86 -21.91 8.30
CA SER A 175 8.50 -21.51 8.68
C SER A 175 8.53 -20.21 9.48
N ILE A 176 7.60 -19.29 9.21
CA ILE A 176 7.44 -18.06 9.99
C ILE A 176 7.10 -18.37 11.46
N GLU A 177 6.45 -19.50 11.73
CA GLU A 177 6.17 -19.97 13.10
C GLU A 177 7.46 -20.11 13.92
N SER A 178 8.61 -20.36 13.28
CA SER A 178 9.90 -20.47 13.98
C SER A 178 10.33 -19.17 14.65
N VAL A 179 9.89 -18.01 14.17
CA VAL A 179 10.09 -16.71 14.82
C VAL A 179 9.41 -16.68 16.18
N TRP A 180 8.32 -17.42 16.34
CA TRP A 180 7.44 -17.43 17.51
C TRP A 180 7.65 -18.63 18.41
N THR A 181 8.60 -19.50 18.14
CA THR A 181 8.88 -20.69 18.95
C THR A 181 9.07 -20.33 20.43
N GLY A 182 8.27 -20.94 21.31
CA GLY A 182 8.28 -20.72 22.76
C GLY A 182 7.61 -19.42 23.21
N PHE A 183 6.99 -18.64 22.32
CA PHE A 183 6.29 -17.41 22.67
C PHE A 183 4.93 -17.67 23.33
N GLY A 184 4.25 -18.75 22.93
CA GLY A 184 2.92 -19.11 23.38
C GLY A 184 1.80 -18.30 22.72
N GLY A 185 0.56 -18.73 22.97
CA GLY A 185 -0.65 -18.05 22.50
C GLY A 185 -0.84 -18.05 21.00
N ALA A 186 -1.57 -17.05 20.49
CA ALA A 186 -1.95 -16.97 19.09
C ALA A 186 -0.74 -16.88 18.15
N CYS A 187 0.29 -16.15 18.52
CA CYS A 187 1.46 -15.96 17.68
C CYS A 187 2.24 -17.25 17.41
N GLU A 188 2.30 -18.18 18.39
CA GLU A 188 2.99 -19.47 18.20
C GLU A 188 2.12 -20.53 17.54
N PHE A 189 0.81 -20.58 17.88
CA PHE A 189 -0.06 -21.70 17.50
C PHE A 189 -1.15 -21.35 16.51
N GLY A 190 -1.36 -20.08 16.25
CA GLY A 190 -2.46 -19.58 15.43
C GLY A 190 -2.06 -18.59 14.36
N GLY A 191 -0.82 -18.63 13.88
CA GLY A 191 -0.38 -17.84 12.74
C GLY A 191 -1.14 -18.22 11.47
N PHE A 192 -1.57 -17.21 10.69
CA PHE A 192 -2.37 -17.39 9.48
C PHE A 192 -1.71 -16.81 8.22
N GLY A 193 -0.55 -16.18 8.35
CA GLY A 193 0.15 -15.59 7.21
C GLY A 193 -0.07 -14.07 7.09
N ASP A 194 -0.30 -13.57 5.89
CA ASP A 194 -0.26 -12.16 5.48
C ASP A 194 0.96 -11.42 6.06
N PRO A 195 2.15 -12.02 5.99
CA PRO A 195 3.30 -11.47 6.67
C PRO A 195 3.86 -10.27 5.91
N VAL A 196 4.39 -9.32 6.67
CA VAL A 196 5.15 -8.18 6.13
C VAL A 196 6.49 -8.10 6.84
N VAL A 197 7.56 -7.85 6.09
CA VAL A 197 8.85 -7.45 6.62
C VAL A 197 9.20 -6.07 6.13
N VAL A 198 9.61 -5.19 7.05
CA VAL A 198 10.19 -3.88 6.74
C VAL A 198 11.53 -3.72 7.46
N HIS A 199 12.40 -2.90 6.91
CA HIS A 199 13.65 -2.52 7.56
C HIS A 199 13.53 -1.12 8.16
N ASP A 200 13.55 -1.05 9.48
CA ASP A 200 13.63 0.21 10.21
C ASP A 200 15.05 0.78 10.07
N GLN A 201 15.26 1.56 9.04
CA GLN A 201 16.57 2.15 8.73
C GLN A 201 17.04 3.18 9.77
N ILE A 202 16.11 3.77 10.57
CA ILE A 202 16.47 4.73 11.62
C ILE A 202 17.21 4.02 12.75
N ALA A 203 16.78 2.81 13.09
CA ALA A 203 17.34 2.02 14.18
C ALA A 203 18.27 0.90 13.69
N ASP A 204 18.34 0.63 12.40
CA ASP A 204 18.94 -0.56 11.78
C ASP A 204 18.37 -1.84 12.39
N ARG A 205 17.04 -2.05 12.21
CA ARG A 205 16.28 -3.17 12.75
C ARG A 205 15.33 -3.76 11.73
N TRP A 206 15.12 -5.05 11.83
CA TRP A 206 14.10 -5.77 11.07
C TRP A 206 12.81 -5.82 11.85
N VAL A 207 11.70 -5.57 11.17
CA VAL A 207 10.35 -5.69 11.73
C VAL A 207 9.62 -6.74 10.90
N ILE A 208 9.23 -7.83 11.54
CA ILE A 208 8.47 -8.94 10.95
C ILE A 208 7.10 -8.97 11.57
N THR A 209 6.06 -9.07 10.76
CA THR A 209 4.68 -9.18 11.24
C THR A 209 3.98 -10.38 10.63
N GLN A 210 2.98 -10.89 11.35
CA GLN A 210 1.95 -11.79 10.82
C GLN A 210 0.68 -11.63 11.64
N PHE A 211 -0.46 -11.80 11.01
CA PHE A 211 -1.70 -11.86 11.77
C PHE A 211 -1.95 -13.28 12.33
N ALA A 212 -2.76 -13.36 13.39
CA ALA A 212 -2.99 -14.62 14.09
C ALA A 212 -4.41 -14.70 14.66
N SER A 213 -4.82 -15.94 14.95
CA SER A 213 -6.07 -16.22 15.62
C SER A 213 -5.84 -16.91 16.98
N ALA A 214 -6.43 -16.36 18.03
CA ALA A 214 -6.38 -16.94 19.35
C ALA A 214 -6.99 -18.37 19.43
N THR A 215 -7.83 -18.75 18.46
CA THR A 215 -8.51 -20.05 18.43
C THR A 215 -7.93 -21.01 17.39
N GLY A 216 -6.95 -20.56 16.58
CA GLY A 216 -6.48 -21.30 15.42
C GLY A 216 -7.47 -21.38 14.27
N ASN A 217 -8.53 -20.56 14.31
CA ASN A 217 -9.60 -20.47 13.31
C ASN A 217 -10.04 -19.02 13.16
N VAL A 218 -10.86 -18.73 12.16
CA VAL A 218 -11.50 -17.41 12.03
C VAL A 218 -12.42 -17.10 13.24
N PRO A 219 -12.53 -15.86 13.70
CA PRO A 219 -11.89 -14.66 13.12
C PRO A 219 -10.40 -14.57 13.47
N ILE A 220 -9.64 -13.94 12.58
CA ILE A 220 -8.28 -13.48 12.83
C ILE A 220 -8.39 -12.15 13.57
N THR A 221 -7.77 -12.05 14.75
CA THR A 221 -8.01 -10.95 15.70
C THR A 221 -6.75 -10.31 16.22
N ASP A 222 -5.62 -10.99 16.03
CA ASP A 222 -4.35 -10.64 16.66
C ASP A 222 -3.29 -10.30 15.60
N GLU A 223 -2.39 -9.41 15.95
CA GLU A 223 -1.18 -9.09 15.20
C GLU A 223 0.05 -9.42 16.04
N CYS A 224 0.97 -10.15 15.42
CA CYS A 224 2.22 -10.56 16.00
C CYS A 224 3.35 -9.74 15.36
N ILE A 225 4.11 -9.01 16.17
CA ILE A 225 5.18 -8.13 15.69
C ILE A 225 6.49 -8.49 16.36
N ALA A 226 7.53 -8.75 15.58
CA ALA A 226 8.88 -9.04 16.05
C ALA A 226 9.85 -7.98 15.52
N VAL A 227 10.60 -7.33 16.42
CA VAL A 227 11.59 -6.30 16.11
C VAL A 227 12.97 -6.83 16.46
N SER A 228 13.88 -6.93 15.51
CA SER A 228 15.23 -7.46 15.75
C SER A 228 15.99 -6.61 16.77
N THR A 229 16.84 -7.24 17.57
CA THR A 229 17.64 -6.53 18.56
C THR A 229 18.92 -5.90 17.99
N SER A 230 19.23 -6.22 16.72
CA SER A 230 20.38 -5.69 15.95
C SER A 230 20.06 -5.65 14.47
N GLY A 231 20.98 -5.15 13.63
CA GLY A 231 20.87 -5.19 12.18
C GLY A 231 21.00 -6.59 11.55
N ASP A 232 21.33 -7.62 12.34
CA ASP A 232 21.38 -9.01 11.89
C ASP A 232 20.01 -9.68 11.95
N ALA A 233 19.40 -9.93 10.79
CA ALA A 233 18.10 -10.59 10.67
C ALA A 233 18.08 -12.04 11.18
N THR A 234 19.23 -12.68 11.36
CA THR A 234 19.36 -14.03 11.91
C THR A 234 19.50 -14.05 13.42
N GLY A 235 19.55 -12.87 14.06
CA GLY A 235 19.73 -12.67 15.48
C GLY A 235 18.46 -12.87 16.29
N THR A 236 18.44 -12.25 17.47
CA THR A 236 17.30 -12.25 18.41
C THR A 236 16.30 -11.15 18.08
N TYR A 237 15.05 -11.33 18.48
CA TYR A 237 13.96 -10.39 18.26
C TYR A 237 13.20 -10.11 19.57
N ASN A 238 12.88 -8.85 19.81
CA ASN A 238 11.84 -8.46 20.76
C ASN A 238 10.49 -8.79 20.12
N ARG A 239 9.72 -9.70 20.72
CA ARG A 239 8.46 -10.21 20.17
C ARG A 239 7.27 -9.69 20.95
N TYR A 240 6.17 -9.45 20.26
CA TYR A 240 4.95 -8.87 20.80
C TYR A 240 3.72 -9.52 20.20
N GLY A 241 2.75 -9.89 21.03
CA GLY A 241 1.41 -10.29 20.60
C GLY A 241 0.40 -9.23 21.02
N PHE A 242 -0.39 -8.74 20.05
CA PHE A 242 -1.42 -7.74 20.28
C PHE A 242 -2.79 -8.26 19.85
N HIS A 243 -3.79 -8.13 20.72
CA HIS A 243 -5.17 -8.33 20.34
C HIS A 243 -5.72 -7.01 19.79
N LEU A 244 -5.99 -6.94 18.48
CA LEU A 244 -6.39 -5.69 17.83
C LEU A 244 -7.90 -5.50 17.76
N SER A 245 -8.66 -6.59 17.65
CA SER A 245 -10.10 -6.53 17.40
C SER A 245 -10.81 -7.81 17.82
N ASN A 246 -12.08 -7.72 18.15
CA ASN A 246 -12.98 -8.89 18.23
C ASN A 246 -13.65 -9.23 16.87
N GLN A 247 -13.30 -8.48 15.84
CA GLN A 247 -13.75 -8.65 14.47
C GLN A 247 -12.63 -9.30 13.65
N PHE A 248 -12.93 -9.73 12.43
CA PHE A 248 -11.92 -10.27 11.53
C PHE A 248 -11.08 -9.14 10.94
N ILE A 249 -9.76 -9.16 11.17
CA ILE A 249 -8.79 -8.27 10.54
C ILE A 249 -8.12 -8.98 9.35
N ASP A 250 -7.90 -8.25 8.27
CA ASP A 250 -7.34 -8.74 7.01
C ASP A 250 -6.37 -7.72 6.41
N TYR A 251 -5.45 -8.16 5.57
CA TYR A 251 -4.54 -7.30 4.82
C TYR A 251 -3.72 -6.34 5.71
N PRO A 252 -3.03 -6.82 6.78
CA PRO A 252 -2.22 -5.95 7.63
C PRO A 252 -1.04 -5.38 6.84
N LYS A 253 -0.83 -4.07 6.93
CA LYS A 253 0.31 -3.39 6.29
C LYS A 253 0.97 -2.45 7.27
N ILE A 254 2.23 -2.77 7.61
CA ILE A 254 3.03 -2.02 8.59
C ILE A 254 4.01 -1.09 7.89
N ALA A 255 4.30 0.03 8.54
CA ALA A 255 5.21 1.08 8.08
C ALA A 255 6.07 1.60 9.22
N VAL A 256 7.27 2.07 8.89
CA VAL A 256 8.21 2.67 9.83
C VAL A 256 8.09 4.19 9.81
N TRP A 257 7.99 4.78 11.00
CA TRP A 257 8.01 6.23 11.20
C TRP A 257 8.83 6.56 12.45
N PRO A 258 9.32 7.79 12.62
CA PRO A 258 10.20 8.11 13.76
C PRO A 258 9.60 7.83 15.14
N ASP A 259 8.31 8.05 15.33
CA ASP A 259 7.62 7.96 16.61
C ASP A 259 6.88 6.62 16.85
N ALA A 260 6.49 5.93 15.78
CA ALA A 260 5.71 4.69 15.88
C ALA A 260 5.97 3.73 14.72
N TYR A 261 5.60 2.47 14.88
CA TYR A 261 5.27 1.59 13.77
C TYR A 261 3.77 1.73 13.50
N TYR A 262 3.42 2.17 12.28
CA TYR A 262 2.05 2.38 11.88
C TYR A 262 1.52 1.18 11.10
N LEU A 263 0.29 0.77 11.37
CA LEU A 263 -0.35 -0.37 10.71
C LEU A 263 -1.72 0.04 10.18
N SER A 264 -2.09 -0.48 9.04
CA SER A 264 -3.47 -0.51 8.57
C SER A 264 -3.98 -1.95 8.46
N VAL A 265 -5.25 -2.17 8.78
CA VAL A 265 -5.95 -3.42 8.52
C VAL A 265 -7.31 -3.13 7.90
N ASN A 266 -7.82 -4.06 7.12
CA ASN A 266 -9.21 -4.11 6.68
C ASN A 266 -10.01 -4.89 7.71
N VAL A 267 -11.06 -4.30 8.27
CA VAL A 267 -11.90 -4.95 9.28
C VAL A 267 -13.17 -5.47 8.63
N PHE A 268 -13.45 -6.74 8.86
CA PHE A 268 -14.69 -7.41 8.48
C PHE A 268 -15.42 -7.86 9.74
N ASN A 269 -16.73 -8.13 9.63
CA ASN A 269 -17.42 -8.79 10.76
C ASN A 269 -16.74 -10.13 11.09
N ALA A 270 -16.95 -10.65 12.29
CA ALA A 270 -16.28 -11.87 12.77
C ALA A 270 -16.45 -13.11 11.87
N ARG A 271 -17.41 -13.10 10.95
CA ARG A 271 -17.63 -14.16 9.97
C ARG A 271 -16.94 -13.90 8.62
N GLY A 272 -16.30 -12.75 8.43
CA GLY A 272 -15.71 -12.35 7.14
C GLY A 272 -16.72 -12.07 6.02
N THR A 273 -17.99 -11.81 6.34
CA THR A 273 -19.05 -11.65 5.33
C THR A 273 -19.44 -10.22 5.04
N ALA A 274 -18.97 -9.26 5.83
CA ALA A 274 -19.26 -7.84 5.65
C ALA A 274 -18.05 -6.99 6.02
N PHE A 275 -17.62 -6.15 5.11
CA PHE A 275 -16.58 -5.15 5.32
C PHE A 275 -17.12 -4.03 6.23
N LEU A 276 -16.38 -3.71 7.28
CA LEU A 276 -16.72 -2.68 8.26
C LEU A 276 -15.91 -1.39 8.07
N GLY A 277 -14.85 -1.45 7.27
CA GLY A 277 -13.95 -0.35 6.97
C GLY A 277 -12.50 -0.64 7.37
N PRO A 278 -11.55 0.18 6.91
CA PRO A 278 -10.18 0.10 7.36
C PRO A 278 -10.03 0.65 8.78
N GLN A 279 -9.00 0.21 9.50
CA GLN A 279 -8.65 0.71 10.83
C GLN A 279 -7.14 0.93 10.94
N PRO A 280 -6.69 2.12 11.38
CA PRO A 280 -5.29 2.43 11.58
C PRO A 280 -4.87 2.13 13.01
N PHE A 281 -3.60 1.74 13.21
CA PHE A 281 -2.96 1.51 14.50
C PHE A 281 -1.58 2.16 14.52
N ALA A 282 -1.16 2.64 15.70
CA ALA A 282 0.18 3.13 15.97
C ALA A 282 0.75 2.38 17.17
N PHE A 283 1.90 1.71 17.00
CA PHE A 283 2.59 0.94 18.04
C PHE A 283 3.78 1.71 18.58
N ASP A 284 3.99 1.69 19.88
CA ASP A 284 5.07 2.39 20.59
C ASP A 284 6.44 1.81 20.19
N ARG A 285 7.00 2.36 19.11
CA ARG A 285 8.28 1.93 18.53
C ARG A 285 9.42 2.01 19.55
N ALA A 286 9.45 3.03 20.40
CA ALA A 286 10.52 3.21 21.38
C ALA A 286 10.53 2.06 22.40
N LYS A 287 9.37 1.65 22.90
CA LYS A 287 9.26 0.49 23.80
C LYS A 287 9.56 -0.82 23.09
N MET A 288 9.11 -0.98 21.85
CA MET A 288 9.36 -2.19 21.07
C MET A 288 10.85 -2.38 20.78
N LEU A 289 11.57 -1.31 20.44
CA LEU A 289 13.03 -1.34 20.29
C LEU A 289 13.76 -1.70 21.59
N ALA A 290 13.23 -1.25 22.71
CA ALA A 290 13.81 -1.50 24.04
C ALA A 290 13.43 -2.87 24.65
N GLY A 291 12.57 -3.67 24.01
CA GLY A 291 12.08 -4.95 24.57
C GLY A 291 11.12 -4.79 25.74
N LEU A 292 10.55 -3.61 25.94
CA LEU A 292 9.62 -3.31 27.02
C LEU A 292 8.17 -3.62 26.61
N PRO A 293 7.24 -3.89 27.55
CA PRO A 293 5.82 -3.99 27.24
C PRO A 293 5.35 -2.76 26.45
N ALA A 294 4.86 -3.00 25.24
CA ALA A 294 4.49 -1.95 24.31
C ALA A 294 2.97 -1.77 24.23
N THR A 295 2.56 -0.54 23.92
CA THR A 295 1.16 -0.17 23.72
C THR A 295 0.91 0.16 22.26
N PHE A 296 -0.35 0.03 21.85
CA PHE A 296 -0.83 0.67 20.62
C PHE A 296 -1.95 1.67 20.92
N VAL A 297 -2.10 2.62 20.00
CA VAL A 297 -3.22 3.57 19.96
C VAL A 297 -3.92 3.40 18.63
N SER A 298 -5.25 3.41 18.64
CA SER A 298 -6.09 3.38 17.43
C SER A 298 -7.36 4.19 17.67
N PRO A 299 -7.98 4.81 16.65
CA PRO A 299 -9.34 5.32 16.76
C PRO A 299 -10.30 4.20 17.17
N VAL A 300 -11.39 4.56 17.85
CA VAL A 300 -12.42 3.59 18.25
C VAL A 300 -13.09 2.98 17.03
N GLY A 301 -12.81 1.71 16.78
CA GLY A 301 -13.40 0.90 15.73
C GLY A 301 -12.97 1.29 14.29
N PRO A 302 -13.42 0.50 13.29
CA PRO A 302 -13.15 0.78 11.88
C PRO A 302 -13.84 2.08 11.43
N LEU A 303 -13.29 2.71 10.36
CA LEU A 303 -13.75 4.02 9.88
C LEU A 303 -15.10 3.98 9.17
N GLY A 304 -15.64 2.80 8.90
CA GLY A 304 -16.91 2.58 8.21
C GLY A 304 -16.70 2.03 6.80
N SER A 305 -17.69 1.28 6.32
CA SER A 305 -17.63 0.57 5.03
C SER A 305 -17.60 1.48 3.79
N ASN A 306 -17.81 2.78 3.96
CA ASN A 306 -17.69 3.76 2.88
C ASN A 306 -16.25 4.27 2.68
N VAL A 307 -15.34 4.00 3.62
CA VAL A 307 -13.92 4.31 3.50
C VAL A 307 -13.24 3.13 2.85
N ALA A 308 -12.52 3.38 1.77
CA ALA A 308 -11.77 2.35 1.06
C ALA A 308 -10.49 1.98 1.84
N PRO A 309 -9.84 0.84 1.53
CA PRO A 309 -8.55 0.50 2.12
C PRO A 309 -7.50 1.59 1.93
N PHE A 310 -6.66 1.77 2.94
CA PHE A 310 -5.57 2.74 2.92
C PHE A 310 -4.25 2.12 3.37
N LEU A 311 -3.15 2.80 3.08
CA LEU A 311 -1.81 2.41 3.54
C LEU A 311 -1.18 3.53 4.35
N PRO A 312 -0.42 3.20 5.44
CA PRO A 312 0.44 4.14 6.15
C PRO A 312 1.70 4.47 5.34
N ALA A 313 2.18 5.70 5.47
CA ALA A 313 3.43 6.13 4.87
C ALA A 313 4.63 5.43 5.53
N ASP A 314 5.47 4.79 4.72
CA ASP A 314 6.65 4.02 5.12
C ASP A 314 7.92 4.74 4.68
N LEU A 315 8.79 5.06 5.63
CA LEU A 315 9.93 5.94 5.46
C LEU A 315 11.05 5.31 4.64
N ASP A 316 11.44 5.97 3.54
CA ASP A 316 12.67 5.74 2.78
C ASP A 316 13.64 6.91 2.92
N GLY A 317 14.95 6.63 2.77
CA GLY A 317 16.03 7.63 2.81
C GLY A 317 16.36 8.13 4.21
N SER A 318 17.47 8.83 4.32
CA SER A 318 18.03 9.28 5.61
C SER A 318 17.46 10.60 6.14
N THR A 319 16.75 11.36 5.31
CA THR A 319 16.12 12.62 5.72
C THR A 319 14.78 12.32 6.37
N LEU A 320 14.71 12.55 7.69
CA LEU A 320 13.49 12.33 8.46
C LEU A 320 12.41 13.36 8.12
N PRO A 321 11.12 13.03 8.31
CA PRO A 321 10.08 14.05 8.31
C PRO A 321 10.32 15.07 9.43
N SER A 322 9.67 16.22 9.36
CA SER A 322 9.79 17.26 10.40
C SER A 322 9.41 16.68 11.77
N THR A 323 10.09 17.17 12.82
CA THR A 323 9.82 16.68 14.18
C THR A 323 8.35 16.83 14.55
N GLY A 324 7.74 15.74 14.99
CA GLY A 324 6.31 15.68 15.32
C GLY A 324 5.37 15.61 14.11
N ALA A 325 5.90 15.43 12.90
CA ALA A 325 5.07 15.20 11.73
C ALA A 325 4.18 13.96 11.93
N PRO A 326 2.85 14.06 11.71
CA PRO A 326 1.96 12.91 11.74
C PRO A 326 2.32 11.93 10.63
N ASN A 327 2.02 10.64 10.80
CA ASN A 327 2.06 9.71 9.69
C ASN A 327 0.88 9.96 8.75
N SER A 328 1.14 9.98 7.45
CA SER A 328 0.11 10.12 6.42
C SER A 328 -0.40 8.77 5.96
N TYR A 329 -1.72 8.59 5.97
CA TYR A 329 -2.39 7.45 5.37
C TYR A 329 -3.05 7.88 4.07
N VAL A 330 -2.88 7.12 3.01
CA VAL A 330 -3.53 7.39 1.71
C VAL A 330 -4.54 6.29 1.39
N GLU A 331 -5.77 6.69 1.13
CA GLU A 331 -6.88 5.83 0.77
C GLU A 331 -6.89 5.52 -0.73
N PHE A 332 -7.26 4.29 -1.10
CA PHE A 332 -7.55 3.93 -2.49
C PHE A 332 -8.62 4.87 -3.07
N PRO A 333 -8.41 5.45 -4.27
CA PRO A 333 -9.23 6.55 -4.78
C PRO A 333 -10.59 6.10 -5.34
N ALA A 334 -11.34 5.30 -4.57
CA ALA A 334 -12.67 4.83 -4.95
C ALA A 334 -13.66 5.96 -5.25
N ASN A 335 -13.49 7.11 -4.59
CA ASN A 335 -14.34 8.30 -4.74
C ASN A 335 -13.78 9.32 -5.73
N GLY A 336 -12.78 8.96 -6.56
CA GLY A 336 -12.13 9.88 -7.50
C GLY A 336 -11.15 10.85 -6.86
N SER A 337 -10.71 10.60 -5.64
CA SER A 337 -9.72 11.42 -4.92
C SER A 337 -8.80 10.53 -4.10
N TYR A 338 -7.53 10.91 -3.99
CA TYR A 338 -6.60 10.35 -3.02
C TYR A 338 -6.90 10.99 -1.66
N THR A 339 -7.68 10.32 -0.81
CA THR A 339 -7.98 10.82 0.53
C THR A 339 -6.77 10.63 1.42
N VAL A 340 -6.22 11.71 1.95
CA VAL A 340 -5.06 11.72 2.85
C VAL A 340 -5.55 11.97 4.26
N TYR A 341 -5.20 11.06 5.18
CA TYR A 341 -5.44 11.22 6.62
C TYR A 341 -4.11 11.43 7.32
N HIS A 342 -4.14 12.16 8.45
CA HIS A 342 -3.03 12.27 9.37
C HIS A 342 -3.30 11.50 10.65
N PHE A 343 -2.36 10.67 11.04
CA PHE A 343 -2.34 10.04 12.35
C PHE A 343 -1.24 10.68 13.20
N HIS A 344 -1.66 11.49 14.17
CA HIS A 344 -0.81 11.98 15.24
C HIS A 344 -1.01 11.09 16.46
N VAL A 345 0.06 10.49 16.99
CA VAL A 345 0.00 9.65 18.18
C VAL A 345 0.73 10.31 19.36
N ASP A 346 0.12 10.24 20.55
CA ASP A 346 0.73 10.62 21.84
C ASP A 346 0.63 9.41 22.79
N PHE A 347 1.74 8.70 22.99
CA PHE A 347 1.77 7.53 23.87
C PHE A 347 1.82 7.91 25.36
N VAL A 348 2.08 9.18 25.71
CA VAL A 348 2.07 9.68 27.10
C VAL A 348 0.66 10.04 27.52
N THR A 349 -0.06 10.75 26.65
CA THR A 349 -1.45 11.13 26.85
C THR A 349 -2.27 10.69 25.64
N PRO A 350 -2.66 9.41 25.54
CA PRO A 350 -3.28 8.85 24.33
C PRO A 350 -4.55 9.58 23.85
N THR A 351 -5.26 10.26 24.75
CA THR A 351 -6.42 11.09 24.40
C THR A 351 -6.07 12.31 23.54
N ASN A 352 -4.79 12.69 23.42
CA ASN A 352 -4.32 13.72 22.51
C ASN A 352 -4.09 13.18 21.09
N SER A 353 -4.08 11.86 20.91
CA SER A 353 -3.91 11.24 19.61
C SER A 353 -5.11 11.53 18.71
N THR A 354 -4.83 11.78 17.43
CA THR A 354 -5.88 12.12 16.46
C THR A 354 -5.67 11.38 15.16
N PHE A 355 -6.76 10.94 14.54
CA PHE A 355 -6.79 10.47 13.16
C PHE A 355 -7.79 11.33 12.38
N THR A 356 -7.29 12.17 11.49
CA THR A 356 -8.09 13.23 10.84
C THR A 356 -7.92 13.23 9.33
N LEU A 357 -9.01 13.52 8.62
CA LEU A 357 -8.94 13.85 7.20
C LEU A 357 -8.10 15.13 7.03
N PHE A 358 -7.07 15.06 6.19
CA PHE A 358 -6.17 16.18 5.92
C PHE A 358 -6.39 16.80 4.55
N ALA A 359 -6.47 15.98 3.49
CA ALA A 359 -6.63 16.46 2.12
C ALA A 359 -7.33 15.43 1.23
N THR A 360 -7.91 15.91 0.12
CA THR A 360 -8.58 15.09 -0.88
C THR A 360 -8.20 15.53 -2.30
N PRO A 361 -6.90 15.48 -2.70
CA PRO A 361 -6.52 15.82 -4.06
C PRO A 361 -7.20 14.87 -5.06
N ALA A 362 -7.71 15.45 -6.16
CA ALA A 362 -8.43 14.68 -7.17
C ALA A 362 -7.51 13.68 -7.88
N ALA A 363 -7.95 12.44 -8.01
CA ALA A 363 -7.32 11.41 -8.84
C ALA A 363 -7.86 11.47 -10.28
N ALA A 364 -7.04 11.11 -11.26
CA ALA A 364 -7.55 10.89 -12.61
C ALA A 364 -8.51 9.69 -12.64
N GLY A 365 -9.51 9.77 -13.51
CA GLY A 365 -10.50 8.70 -13.67
C GLY A 365 -9.85 7.37 -14.06
N PHE A 366 -10.49 6.27 -13.70
CA PHE A 366 -10.12 4.92 -14.13
C PHE A 366 -11.32 3.98 -14.12
N THR A 367 -11.17 2.82 -14.73
CA THR A 367 -12.10 1.70 -14.61
C THR A 367 -11.51 0.67 -13.67
N GLN A 368 -12.29 0.21 -12.69
CA GLN A 368 -11.82 -0.79 -11.74
C GLN A 368 -11.50 -2.11 -12.45
N LEU A 369 -10.39 -2.74 -12.08
CA LEU A 369 -10.03 -4.05 -12.58
C LEU A 369 -10.88 -5.12 -11.89
N CYS A 370 -11.52 -5.99 -12.67
CA CYS A 370 -12.28 -7.16 -12.19
C CYS A 370 -13.33 -6.88 -11.08
N PRO A 371 -14.18 -5.88 -11.19
CA PRO A 371 -15.03 -5.45 -10.07
C PRO A 371 -16.02 -6.52 -9.58
N HIS A 372 -16.34 -7.53 -10.41
CA HIS A 372 -17.33 -8.57 -10.12
C HIS A 372 -16.80 -10.00 -10.33
N ASN A 373 -15.58 -10.13 -10.82
CA ASN A 373 -14.96 -11.42 -11.11
C ASN A 373 -13.48 -11.39 -10.75
N ILE A 374 -13.13 -11.99 -9.65
CA ILE A 374 -11.74 -12.08 -9.21
C ILE A 374 -10.84 -12.82 -10.21
N ALA A 375 -11.39 -13.68 -11.06
CA ALA A 375 -10.67 -14.49 -12.05
C ALA A 375 -10.68 -13.79 -13.43
N CYS A 376 -9.92 -12.73 -13.61
CA CYS A 376 -9.97 -11.95 -14.86
C CYS A 376 -8.65 -11.82 -15.61
N VAL A 377 -7.51 -11.96 -14.95
CA VAL A 377 -6.18 -11.80 -15.57
C VAL A 377 -5.77 -13.09 -16.28
N PRO A 378 -5.63 -13.11 -17.61
CA PRO A 378 -5.33 -14.33 -18.35
C PRO A 378 -3.86 -14.74 -18.24
N GLN A 379 -3.61 -16.05 -18.32
CA GLN A 379 -2.30 -16.66 -18.40
C GLN A 379 -2.25 -17.67 -19.57
N LEU A 380 -1.07 -17.84 -20.16
CA LEU A 380 -0.86 -18.90 -21.16
C LEU A 380 -1.03 -20.29 -20.52
N LYS A 381 -2.00 -21.07 -21.00
CA LYS A 381 -2.30 -22.43 -20.48
C LYS A 381 -2.67 -22.48 -18.98
N GLY A 382 -3.01 -21.34 -18.37
CA GLY A 382 -3.43 -21.24 -16.98
C GLY A 382 -4.91 -20.90 -16.83
N THR A 383 -5.42 -20.94 -15.59
CA THR A 383 -6.71 -20.35 -15.24
C THR A 383 -6.55 -18.85 -15.03
N PRO A 384 -7.55 -18.01 -15.34
CA PRO A 384 -7.45 -16.60 -15.00
C PRO A 384 -7.26 -16.39 -13.49
N VAL A 385 -6.48 -15.38 -13.12
CA VAL A 385 -6.20 -15.03 -11.72
C VAL A 385 -6.72 -13.65 -11.34
N ASP A 386 -6.73 -13.37 -10.05
CA ASP A 386 -7.12 -12.08 -9.48
C ASP A 386 -6.08 -11.01 -9.76
N GLY A 387 -6.53 -9.79 -10.01
CA GLY A 387 -5.67 -8.61 -10.21
C GLY A 387 -5.74 -7.60 -9.07
N LEU A 388 -6.55 -7.85 -8.02
CA LEU A 388 -6.71 -6.99 -6.83
C LEU A 388 -6.90 -5.49 -7.16
N GLY A 389 -7.95 -5.19 -7.92
CA GLY A 389 -8.25 -3.82 -8.37
C GLY A 389 -9.07 -2.97 -7.37
N ASP A 390 -9.10 -3.30 -6.08
CA ASP A 390 -9.95 -2.67 -5.06
C ASP A 390 -9.17 -2.02 -3.90
N ARG A 391 -7.84 -1.94 -4.01
CA ARG A 391 -6.95 -1.43 -2.96
C ARG A 391 -5.65 -0.88 -3.52
N LEU A 392 -4.94 -0.06 -2.72
CA LEU A 392 -3.56 0.28 -2.99
C LEU A 392 -2.68 -0.95 -2.75
N MET A 393 -1.69 -1.13 -3.61
CA MET A 393 -0.67 -2.18 -3.48
C MET A 393 0.43 -1.73 -2.50
N PHE A 394 0.93 -2.67 -1.70
CA PHE A 394 2.05 -2.44 -0.80
C PHE A 394 3.27 -1.93 -1.59
N ARG A 395 3.92 -0.87 -1.18
CA ARG A 395 3.78 -0.03 0.02
C ARG A 395 3.44 1.41 -0.36
N LEU A 396 3.09 2.26 0.58
CA LEU A 396 3.05 3.71 0.41
C LEU A 396 4.43 4.27 0.81
N ALA A 397 5.35 4.34 -0.14
CA ALA A 397 6.73 4.76 0.12
C ALA A 397 6.80 6.28 0.28
N TYR A 398 7.27 6.74 1.44
CA TYR A 398 7.48 8.14 1.76
C TYR A 398 8.95 8.50 1.69
N ARG A 399 9.25 9.67 1.13
CA ARG A 399 10.59 10.24 1.12
C ARG A 399 10.56 11.74 1.33
N ASN A 400 11.49 12.24 2.16
CA ASN A 400 11.76 13.67 2.31
C ASN A 400 13.04 14.04 1.57
N PHE A 401 12.92 14.88 0.55
CA PHE A 401 14.03 15.37 -0.26
C PHE A 401 14.65 16.66 0.30
N GLY A 402 14.10 17.20 1.39
CA GLY A 402 14.55 18.44 2.02
C GLY A 402 13.85 19.69 1.48
N ASP A 403 13.63 19.76 0.17
CA ASP A 403 12.88 20.83 -0.49
C ASP A 403 11.41 20.48 -0.71
N HIS A 404 11.08 19.20 -0.73
CA HIS A 404 9.72 18.66 -0.79
C HIS A 404 9.63 17.25 -0.19
N GLU A 405 8.41 16.83 0.10
CA GLU A 405 8.08 15.47 0.51
C GLU A 405 7.27 14.80 -0.57
N SER A 406 7.52 13.50 -0.79
CA SER A 406 6.78 12.66 -1.72
C SER A 406 6.28 11.40 -1.05
N VAL A 407 5.07 10.97 -1.39
CA VAL A 407 4.61 9.59 -1.21
C VAL A 407 4.25 9.01 -2.55
N VAL A 408 4.66 7.76 -2.78
CA VAL A 408 4.36 7.02 -4.00
C VAL A 408 3.69 5.69 -3.67
N SER A 409 2.68 5.32 -4.46
CA SER A 409 2.06 3.99 -4.42
C SER A 409 1.45 3.67 -5.78
N ASN A 410 0.82 2.51 -5.88
CA ASN A 410 0.22 2.04 -7.12
C ASN A 410 -1.00 1.16 -6.85
N TYR A 411 -1.76 0.90 -7.91
CA TYR A 411 -2.89 -0.03 -7.92
C TYR A 411 -3.18 -0.54 -9.33
N SER A 412 -3.89 -1.66 -9.41
CA SER A 412 -4.25 -2.26 -10.69
C SER A 412 -5.55 -1.65 -11.22
N VAL A 413 -5.57 -1.25 -12.50
CA VAL A 413 -6.76 -0.70 -13.17
C VAL A 413 -7.03 -1.44 -14.48
N LYS A 414 -8.28 -1.39 -14.95
CA LYS A 414 -8.61 -1.82 -16.29
C LYS A 414 -8.29 -0.68 -17.26
N SER A 415 -7.38 -0.93 -18.20
CA SER A 415 -7.01 0.00 -19.27
C SER A 415 -7.35 -0.61 -20.62
N GLY A 416 -8.41 -0.09 -21.25
CA GLY A 416 -8.97 -0.70 -22.45
C GLY A 416 -9.47 -2.12 -22.23
N ARG A 417 -8.77 -3.12 -22.79
CA ARG A 417 -9.11 -4.56 -22.67
C ARG A 417 -8.19 -5.34 -21.75
N VAL A 418 -7.19 -4.70 -21.15
CA VAL A 418 -6.16 -5.34 -20.33
C VAL A 418 -6.04 -4.66 -18.97
N ALA A 419 -5.23 -5.21 -18.09
CA ALA A 419 -4.82 -4.53 -16.86
C ALA A 419 -3.62 -3.61 -17.13
N GLY A 420 -3.62 -2.44 -16.50
CA GLY A 420 -2.49 -1.54 -16.40
C GLY A 420 -2.18 -1.23 -14.94
N VAL A 421 -0.94 -0.85 -14.66
CA VAL A 421 -0.53 -0.40 -13.33
C VAL A 421 -0.66 1.12 -13.28
N ARG A 422 -1.60 1.62 -12.47
CA ARG A 422 -1.70 3.04 -12.12
C ARG A 422 -0.73 3.30 -10.98
N TRP A 423 0.22 4.21 -11.19
CA TRP A 423 1.13 4.72 -10.18
C TRP A 423 0.93 6.22 -10.00
N PHE A 424 1.26 6.73 -8.81
CA PHE A 424 1.09 8.14 -8.48
C PHE A 424 2.14 8.62 -7.48
N GLU A 425 2.37 9.93 -7.48
CA GLU A 425 3.15 10.66 -6.49
C GLU A 425 2.32 11.84 -5.94
N LEU A 426 2.13 11.84 -4.62
CA LEU A 426 1.60 13.01 -3.91
C LEU A 426 2.75 13.76 -3.24
N ARG A 427 2.69 15.08 -3.29
CA ARG A 427 3.66 15.96 -2.61
C ARG A 427 3.03 16.79 -1.51
N ASN A 428 3.88 17.24 -0.58
CA ASN A 428 3.52 18.08 0.57
C ASN A 428 2.50 17.42 1.50
N VAL A 429 2.67 16.15 1.76
CA VAL A 429 1.70 15.34 2.52
C VAL A 429 1.68 15.66 4.00
N THR A 430 2.72 16.31 4.57
CA THR A 430 2.77 16.71 5.98
C THR A 430 2.19 18.10 6.22
N ALA A 431 2.62 19.11 5.45
CA ALA A 431 2.25 20.51 5.70
C ALA A 431 1.17 21.02 4.74
N GLY A 432 0.98 20.37 3.59
CA GLY A 432 0.07 20.82 2.54
C GLY A 432 0.54 22.10 1.80
N PRO A 433 -0.19 22.56 0.78
CA PRO A 433 -1.32 21.82 0.18
C PRO A 433 -0.85 20.53 -0.51
N VAL A 434 -1.57 19.44 -0.27
CA VAL A 434 -1.27 18.16 -0.94
C VAL A 434 -1.64 18.26 -2.41
N THR A 435 -0.70 17.84 -3.26
CA THR A 435 -0.90 17.86 -4.72
C THR A 435 -0.61 16.49 -5.32
N VAL A 436 -1.36 16.09 -6.34
CA VAL A 436 -0.96 15.01 -7.24
C VAL A 436 0.12 15.60 -8.15
N PHE A 437 1.40 15.32 -7.84
CA PHE A 437 2.51 15.82 -8.64
C PHE A 437 2.59 15.12 -9.98
N GLN A 438 2.37 13.79 -9.96
CA GLN A 438 2.28 12.96 -11.14
C GLN A 438 1.43 11.72 -10.88
N GLU A 439 0.77 11.25 -11.92
CA GLU A 439 0.09 9.96 -11.96
C GLU A 439 -0.03 9.47 -13.40
N SER A 440 0.05 8.17 -13.61
CA SER A 440 -0.10 7.58 -14.94
C SER A 440 -0.48 6.11 -14.85
N THR A 441 -1.18 5.61 -15.86
CA THR A 441 -1.43 4.18 -16.06
C THR A 441 -0.44 3.63 -17.07
N TYR A 442 0.46 2.77 -16.62
CA TYR A 442 1.43 2.12 -17.49
C TYR A 442 0.79 0.93 -18.20
N GLN A 443 0.54 1.11 -19.51
CA GLN A 443 -0.05 0.08 -20.37
C GLN A 443 0.42 0.27 -21.82
N PRO A 444 1.73 0.01 -22.11
CA PRO A 444 2.32 0.31 -23.43
C PRO A 444 1.89 -0.63 -24.55
N ASP A 445 1.28 -1.77 -24.25
CA ASP A 445 0.85 -2.77 -25.23
C ASP A 445 -0.34 -3.60 -24.73
N THR A 446 -0.64 -4.74 -25.34
CA THR A 446 -1.75 -5.64 -24.98
C THR A 446 -1.41 -6.66 -23.90
N THR A 447 -0.24 -6.57 -23.27
CA THR A 447 0.13 -7.40 -22.12
C THR A 447 -0.57 -6.85 -20.87
N TRP A 448 -1.13 -7.74 -20.08
CA TRP A 448 -1.72 -7.41 -18.78
C TRP A 448 -0.61 -7.16 -17.77
N ARG A 449 -0.70 -6.06 -17.02
CA ARG A 449 0.23 -5.69 -15.94
C ARG A 449 -0.54 -5.40 -14.68
N TRP A 450 -0.21 -6.10 -13.59
CA TRP A 450 -0.94 -6.00 -12.34
C TRP A 450 -0.04 -6.33 -11.14
N MET A 451 -0.57 -6.19 -9.93
CA MET A 451 0.12 -6.54 -8.67
C MET A 451 1.47 -5.85 -8.58
N GLY A 452 1.48 -4.52 -8.73
CA GLY A 452 2.71 -3.75 -8.73
C GLY A 452 3.19 -3.38 -7.32
N SER A 453 4.43 -2.90 -7.26
CA SER A 453 5.00 -2.18 -6.14
C SER A 453 5.91 -1.07 -6.66
N VAL A 454 5.95 0.07 -5.98
CA VAL A 454 6.68 1.27 -6.43
C VAL A 454 7.53 1.82 -5.31
N ALA A 455 8.70 2.33 -5.67
CA ALA A 455 9.56 3.10 -4.77
C ALA A 455 10.26 4.23 -5.54
N MET A 456 10.85 5.16 -4.79
CA MET A 456 11.61 6.30 -5.30
C MET A 456 12.97 6.34 -4.62
N ASP A 457 14.05 6.49 -5.37
CA ASP A 457 15.41 6.54 -4.86
C ASP A 457 15.79 7.94 -4.35
N GLY A 458 17.02 8.10 -3.84
CA GLY A 458 17.52 9.35 -3.29
C GLY A 458 17.73 10.48 -4.31
N LEU A 459 17.68 10.18 -5.61
CA LEU A 459 17.71 11.18 -6.68
C LEU A 459 16.31 11.59 -7.15
N GLY A 460 15.25 10.91 -6.67
CA GLY A 460 13.89 11.07 -7.16
C GLY A 460 13.59 10.25 -8.42
N ASP A 461 14.46 9.30 -8.78
CA ASP A 461 14.16 8.31 -9.80
C ASP A 461 13.13 7.32 -9.26
N LEU A 462 12.16 6.91 -10.08
CA LEU A 462 11.04 6.08 -9.66
C LEU A 462 11.01 4.79 -10.46
N ALA A 463 10.85 3.66 -9.79
CA ALA A 463 10.66 2.35 -10.42
C ALA A 463 9.39 1.67 -9.93
N VAL A 464 8.71 1.00 -10.86
CA VAL A 464 7.52 0.18 -10.62
C VAL A 464 7.81 -1.24 -11.08
N GLY A 465 7.78 -2.21 -10.17
CA GLY A 465 7.80 -3.63 -10.47
C GLY A 465 6.36 -4.16 -10.58
N PHE A 466 6.13 -5.19 -11.39
CA PHE A 466 4.80 -5.77 -11.58
C PHE A 466 4.85 -7.18 -12.17
N SER A 467 3.77 -7.92 -12.02
CA SER A 467 3.50 -9.16 -12.76
C SER A 467 2.95 -8.82 -14.14
N ALA A 468 3.35 -9.58 -15.17
CA ALA A 468 2.89 -9.39 -16.54
C ALA A 468 2.51 -10.71 -17.20
N SER A 469 1.35 -10.79 -17.87
CA SER A 469 0.91 -11.98 -18.60
C SER A 469 -0.07 -11.68 -19.73
N SER A 470 -0.42 -12.70 -20.49
CA SER A 470 -1.55 -12.69 -21.43
C SER A 470 -1.97 -14.12 -21.75
N ALA A 471 -2.99 -14.30 -22.56
CA ALA A 471 -3.33 -15.62 -23.10
C ALA A 471 -2.22 -16.24 -23.96
N ALA A 472 -1.21 -15.44 -24.38
CA ALA A 472 -0.11 -15.86 -25.25
C ALA A 472 1.25 -15.99 -24.54
N ILE A 473 1.39 -15.49 -23.30
CA ILE A 473 2.62 -15.56 -22.51
C ILE A 473 2.33 -16.06 -21.10
N PHE A 474 3.27 -16.80 -20.55
CA PHE A 474 3.28 -17.16 -19.13
C PHE A 474 3.47 -15.92 -18.27
N PRO A 475 3.06 -15.93 -17.00
CA PRO A 475 3.36 -14.86 -16.07
C PRO A 475 4.85 -14.59 -15.96
N GLN A 476 5.20 -13.32 -16.02
CA GLN A 476 6.57 -12.79 -15.99
C GLN A 476 6.68 -11.73 -14.89
N ILE A 477 7.88 -11.53 -14.41
CA ILE A 477 8.24 -10.45 -13.49
C ILE A 477 8.94 -9.37 -14.30
N ARG A 478 8.38 -8.17 -14.31
CA ARG A 478 8.91 -7.03 -15.06
C ARG A 478 9.00 -5.79 -14.18
N TYR A 479 9.76 -4.82 -14.63
CA TYR A 479 9.84 -3.50 -14.02
C TYR A 479 9.99 -2.42 -15.09
N ALA A 480 9.53 -1.23 -14.76
CA ALA A 480 9.64 -0.04 -15.57
C ALA A 480 10.02 1.14 -14.68
N GLY A 481 10.61 2.18 -15.25
CA GLY A 481 11.04 3.30 -14.44
C GLY A 481 11.16 4.61 -15.17
N ARG A 482 11.42 5.66 -14.40
CA ARG A 482 11.71 7.00 -14.88
C ARG A 482 12.80 7.65 -14.05
N LEU A 483 13.64 8.46 -14.67
CA LEU A 483 14.53 9.36 -13.97
C LEU A 483 13.75 10.59 -13.47
N ALA A 484 14.25 11.24 -12.42
CA ALA A 484 13.67 12.48 -11.92
C ALA A 484 13.58 13.57 -13.01
N THR A 485 14.52 13.54 -13.96
CA THR A 485 14.60 14.48 -15.10
C THR A 485 13.74 14.12 -16.30
N ASP A 486 13.14 12.93 -16.32
CA ASP A 486 12.24 12.51 -17.40
C ASP A 486 10.91 13.29 -17.39
N PRO A 487 10.18 13.35 -18.51
CA PRO A 487 8.85 13.94 -18.51
C PRO A 487 7.96 13.34 -17.42
N ILE A 488 7.26 14.18 -16.66
CA ILE A 488 6.30 13.73 -15.66
C ILE A 488 5.20 12.87 -16.29
N ASN A 489 4.57 12.01 -15.51
CA ASN A 489 3.51 11.09 -15.95
C ASN A 489 3.99 10.02 -16.96
N THR A 490 5.29 9.76 -17.04
CA THR A 490 5.83 8.72 -17.94
C THR A 490 6.90 7.87 -17.25
N LEU A 491 6.89 6.57 -17.49
CA LEU A 491 8.00 5.67 -17.19
C LEU A 491 8.90 5.60 -18.44
N ALA A 492 9.69 6.67 -18.65
CA ALA A 492 10.40 6.94 -19.88
C ALA A 492 11.61 6.03 -20.12
N GLN A 493 12.13 5.37 -19.07
CA GLN A 493 13.26 4.44 -19.19
C GLN A 493 12.85 3.07 -19.78
N GLY A 494 11.53 2.90 -20.06
CA GLY A 494 11.01 1.69 -20.66
C GLY A 494 10.81 0.56 -19.65
N GLU A 495 10.67 -0.67 -20.17
CA GLU A 495 10.37 -1.87 -19.42
C GLU A 495 11.49 -2.91 -19.59
N ALA A 496 11.89 -3.55 -18.50
CA ALA A 496 12.80 -4.67 -18.51
C ALA A 496 12.18 -5.92 -17.86
N HIS A 497 12.67 -7.08 -18.26
CA HIS A 497 12.28 -8.35 -17.68
C HIS A 497 13.23 -8.70 -16.54
N LEU A 498 12.70 -8.89 -15.34
CA LEU A 498 13.46 -9.46 -14.24
C LEU A 498 13.51 -10.97 -14.38
N PHE A 499 12.36 -11.59 -14.70
CA PHE A 499 12.30 -13.03 -14.91
C PHE A 499 11.06 -13.42 -15.76
N ASP A 500 11.27 -14.33 -16.71
CA ASP A 500 10.22 -14.90 -17.54
C ASP A 500 9.83 -16.28 -17.02
N GLY A 501 8.61 -16.40 -16.47
CA GLY A 501 8.07 -17.69 -16.05
C GLY A 501 7.83 -18.62 -17.24
N THR A 502 7.87 -19.94 -17.00
CA THR A 502 7.65 -21.00 -18.00
C THR A 502 6.42 -21.85 -17.68
N GLY A 503 5.65 -21.47 -16.66
CA GLY A 503 4.41 -22.11 -16.22
C GLY A 503 3.36 -21.11 -15.79
N SER A 504 2.18 -21.61 -15.47
CA SER A 504 1.00 -20.85 -15.02
C SER A 504 0.29 -21.52 -13.86
N GLN A 505 -0.48 -20.76 -13.11
CA GLN A 505 -1.36 -21.28 -12.08
C GLN A 505 -2.60 -21.90 -12.71
N ILE A 506 -3.00 -23.08 -12.24
CA ILE A 506 -4.21 -23.82 -12.66
C ILE A 506 -5.00 -24.29 -11.44
N ASN A 507 -5.56 -23.41 -10.66
CA ASN A 507 -6.39 -23.78 -9.52
C ASN A 507 -7.76 -23.13 -9.57
N THR A 508 -8.65 -23.54 -8.67
CA THR A 508 -9.99 -22.99 -8.55
C THR A 508 -10.06 -21.77 -7.64
N PHE A 509 -8.98 -21.45 -6.94
CA PHE A 509 -8.89 -20.28 -6.07
C PHE A 509 -8.69 -19.00 -6.87
N ASN A 510 -8.03 -19.10 -8.04
CA ASN A 510 -7.76 -17.99 -8.94
C ASN A 510 -6.94 -16.86 -8.27
N ARG A 511 -6.05 -17.24 -7.32
CA ARG A 511 -5.28 -16.30 -6.50
C ARG A 511 -3.83 -16.27 -6.95
N TRP A 512 -3.34 -15.04 -7.28
CA TRP A 512 -1.93 -14.80 -7.62
C TRP A 512 -1.13 -14.30 -6.43
N GLY A 513 -1.71 -13.55 -5.56
CA GLY A 513 -1.13 -12.94 -4.37
C GLY A 513 -1.90 -11.67 -4.03
N ASP A 514 -1.61 -11.11 -2.87
CA ASP A 514 -2.24 -9.87 -2.43
C ASP A 514 -1.30 -8.67 -2.56
N TYR A 515 0.02 -8.90 -2.71
CA TYR A 515 1.03 -7.85 -2.85
C TYR A 515 2.34 -8.39 -3.42
N SER A 516 3.19 -7.46 -3.84
CA SER A 516 4.62 -7.61 -4.13
C SER A 516 5.39 -6.52 -3.39
N SER A 517 6.72 -6.50 -3.43
CA SER A 517 7.49 -5.52 -2.67
C SER A 517 8.65 -4.93 -3.47
N MET A 518 8.68 -3.60 -3.53
CA MET A 518 9.81 -2.79 -4.00
C MET A 518 10.39 -2.02 -2.81
N ALA A 519 11.70 -2.14 -2.59
CA ALA A 519 12.42 -1.45 -1.53
C ALA A 519 13.65 -0.73 -2.10
N ILE A 520 14.16 0.28 -1.39
CA ILE A 520 15.38 0.99 -1.73
C ILE A 520 16.50 0.55 -0.78
N ASP A 521 17.69 0.31 -1.32
CA ASP A 521 18.87 -0.02 -0.55
C ASP A 521 19.27 1.15 0.37
N PRO A 522 19.24 0.97 1.71
CA PRO A 522 19.50 2.07 2.64
C PRO A 522 20.97 2.51 2.67
N VAL A 523 21.90 1.75 2.04
CA VAL A 523 23.35 2.08 2.05
C VAL A 523 23.70 3.04 0.93
N ASP A 524 23.21 2.77 -0.28
CA ASP A 524 23.51 3.63 -1.44
C ASP A 524 22.37 4.55 -1.84
N ASP A 525 21.20 4.32 -1.26
CA ASP A 525 19.96 5.09 -1.48
C ASP A 525 19.54 5.19 -2.96
N ARG A 526 19.95 4.22 -3.78
CA ARG A 526 19.76 4.21 -5.24
C ARG A 526 19.36 2.87 -5.84
N THR A 527 19.76 1.77 -5.21
CA THR A 527 19.48 0.42 -5.73
C THR A 527 18.07 0.01 -5.34
N PHE A 528 17.25 -0.27 -6.34
CA PHE A 528 15.92 -0.85 -6.19
C PHE A 528 16.02 -2.35 -5.99
N TRP A 529 15.26 -2.90 -5.06
CA TRP A 529 15.11 -4.33 -4.80
C TRP A 529 13.65 -4.71 -4.98
N TYR A 530 13.38 -5.66 -5.88
CA TYR A 530 12.01 -6.09 -6.18
C TYR A 530 11.84 -7.58 -6.02
N THR A 531 10.72 -8.00 -5.43
CA THR A 531 10.35 -9.40 -5.29
C THR A 531 8.87 -9.62 -5.56
N THR A 532 8.57 -10.70 -6.26
CA THR A 532 7.21 -11.23 -6.49
C THR A 532 7.29 -12.69 -6.93
N GLU A 533 6.13 -13.31 -7.19
CA GLU A 533 6.03 -14.70 -7.61
C GLU A 533 6.09 -14.89 -9.13
N TYR A 534 6.38 -16.13 -9.53
CA TYR A 534 6.24 -16.67 -10.88
C TYR A 534 5.98 -18.20 -10.81
N TYR A 535 5.72 -18.81 -11.96
CA TYR A 535 5.63 -20.27 -12.10
C TYR A 535 6.66 -20.76 -13.12
N ASP A 536 7.45 -21.78 -12.75
CA ASP A 536 8.35 -22.50 -13.67
C ASP A 536 7.65 -23.67 -14.37
N THR A 537 6.60 -24.20 -13.76
CA THR A 537 5.81 -25.32 -14.24
C THR A 537 4.32 -25.02 -14.01
N THR A 538 3.50 -25.30 -15.03
CA THR A 538 2.04 -25.14 -14.90
C THR A 538 1.50 -26.11 -13.85
N SER A 539 0.97 -25.59 -12.75
CA SER A 539 0.53 -26.38 -11.61
C SER A 539 -0.44 -25.59 -10.72
N ARG A 540 -1.00 -26.27 -9.70
CA ARG A 540 -1.92 -25.64 -8.74
C ARG A 540 -1.21 -24.77 -7.72
N PHE A 541 -0.08 -25.23 -7.17
CA PHE A 541 0.57 -24.66 -6.00
C PHE A 541 2.09 -24.46 -6.17
N ASN A 542 2.69 -24.87 -7.27
CA ASN A 542 4.13 -24.87 -7.43
C ASN A 542 4.69 -23.49 -7.80
N TRP A 543 4.25 -22.47 -7.06
CA TRP A 543 4.78 -21.12 -7.21
C TRP A 543 6.27 -21.04 -6.83
N ARG A 544 6.94 -20.09 -7.41
CA ARG A 544 8.31 -19.67 -7.13
C ARG A 544 8.32 -18.18 -6.86
N THR A 545 9.34 -17.70 -6.18
CA THR A 545 9.59 -16.28 -6.03
C THR A 545 10.94 -15.90 -6.60
N ARG A 546 11.06 -14.64 -7.01
CA ARG A 546 12.29 -14.09 -7.56
C ARG A 546 12.63 -12.80 -6.87
N ILE A 547 13.92 -12.59 -6.62
CA ILE A 547 14.46 -11.35 -6.07
C ILE A 547 15.41 -10.77 -7.10
N GLY A 548 15.27 -9.49 -7.41
CA GLY A 548 16.17 -8.78 -8.28
C GLY A 548 16.51 -7.40 -7.76
N SER A 549 17.74 -6.97 -7.99
CA SER A 549 18.14 -5.59 -7.73
C SER A 549 18.63 -4.92 -9.01
N PHE A 550 18.36 -3.62 -9.14
CA PHE A 550 18.70 -2.84 -10.32
C PHE A 550 18.80 -1.34 -9.97
N ARG A 551 19.32 -0.57 -10.89
CA ARG A 551 19.33 0.91 -10.83
C ARG A 551 18.76 1.48 -12.10
N LEU A 552 18.22 2.68 -12.00
CA LEU A 552 17.94 3.56 -13.13
C LEU A 552 19.17 4.47 -13.26
N GLN A 553 20.01 4.24 -14.22
CA GLN A 553 21.30 4.92 -14.55
C GLN A 553 22.13 5.52 -13.41
#